data_9fedb2ac12ae926ade681dcdd73b4ef0
#
_entry.id   9fedb2ac12ae926ade681dcdd73b4ef0
#
_cell.length_a   1.000
_cell.length_b   1.000
_cell.length_c   1.000
_cell.angle_alpha   90.00
_cell.angle_beta   90.00
_cell.angle_gamma   90.00
#
_symmetry.space_group_name_H-M   'P 1'
#
loop_
_entity.id
_entity.type
_entity.pdbx_description
1 polymer ?
#
loop_
_entity_poly.entity_id
_entity_poly.type
_entity_poly.pdbx_seq_one_letter_code
_entity_poly.pdbx_strand_id
1 'polypeptide(L)'
;VTAVRNLVACVERAGYRVADLVLSPLAAARACLSDDELDMGVGLIDIGGGTADVVCFEEGAVVDTCVVPVGGQQVTGDLAVCLRTTWNHAETLKCQFALSEDDALQVARVAGRSPERVAPAEVWEIVEARLDELFGLVRQGLDLQERQTPRAGFVLTGGSCQLEQMATVAERVLGASTRIASPSAHEGVGDVLAQPEWSTA
;
A
#
# COMPACT_ATOMS: atom_id res chain seq x y z
N VAL A 1 -5.15 4.01 -22.85
CA VAL A 1 -6.15 4.82 -23.59
C VAL A 1 -7.55 4.24 -23.44
N THR A 2 -7.77 2.92 -23.54
CA THR A 2 -9.09 2.30 -23.48
C THR A 2 -9.72 2.37 -22.08
N ALA A 3 -8.96 2.11 -21.02
CA ALA A 3 -9.44 2.16 -19.63
C ALA A 3 -9.97 3.55 -19.26
N VAL A 4 -9.22 4.60 -19.56
CA VAL A 4 -9.62 5.99 -19.30
C VAL A 4 -10.93 6.33 -20.04
N ARG A 5 -11.04 5.97 -21.32
CA ARG A 5 -12.29 6.19 -22.09
C ARG A 5 -13.49 5.46 -21.48
N ASN A 6 -13.29 4.25 -20.99
CA ASN A 6 -14.35 3.47 -20.34
C ASN A 6 -14.80 4.15 -19.04
N LEU A 7 -13.87 4.63 -18.21
CA LEU A 7 -14.19 5.37 -16.99
C LEU A 7 -14.99 6.63 -17.28
N VAL A 8 -14.51 7.47 -18.22
CA VAL A 8 -15.22 8.68 -18.65
C VAL A 8 -16.63 8.32 -19.13
N ALA A 9 -16.76 7.33 -20.01
CA ALA A 9 -18.06 6.91 -20.54
C ALA A 9 -19.00 6.38 -19.43
N CYS A 10 -18.48 5.72 -18.39
CA CYS A 10 -19.28 5.27 -17.24
C CYS A 10 -19.84 6.47 -16.46
N VAL A 11 -18.99 7.46 -16.17
CA VAL A 11 -19.39 8.67 -15.43
C VAL A 11 -20.42 9.48 -16.22
N GLU A 12 -20.21 9.66 -17.53
CA GLU A 12 -21.12 10.40 -18.41
C GLU A 12 -22.46 9.67 -18.56
N ARG A 13 -22.47 8.34 -18.67
CA ARG A 13 -23.72 7.54 -18.69
C ARG A 13 -24.49 7.61 -17.38
N ALA A 14 -23.81 7.83 -16.27
CA ALA A 14 -24.45 8.08 -14.98
C ALA A 14 -25.03 9.50 -14.84
N GLY A 15 -24.91 10.35 -15.89
CA GLY A 15 -25.45 11.70 -15.93
C GLY A 15 -24.54 12.78 -15.37
N TYR A 16 -23.27 12.47 -15.10
CA TYR A 16 -22.27 13.43 -14.64
C TYR A 16 -21.37 13.86 -15.78
N ARG A 17 -20.76 15.03 -15.61
CA ARG A 17 -19.75 15.55 -16.53
C ARG A 17 -18.35 15.39 -15.91
N VAL A 18 -17.45 14.78 -16.64
CA VAL A 18 -16.04 14.72 -16.26
C VAL A 18 -15.40 16.08 -16.52
N ALA A 19 -14.90 16.74 -15.49
CA ALA A 19 -14.22 18.02 -15.59
C ALA A 19 -12.74 17.84 -15.91
N ASP A 20 -12.09 16.87 -15.24
CA ASP A 20 -10.67 16.60 -15.40
C ASP A 20 -10.34 15.15 -15.00
N LEU A 21 -9.11 14.72 -15.30
CA LEU A 21 -8.57 13.40 -14.99
C LEU A 21 -7.23 13.57 -14.29
N VAL A 22 -7.11 13.00 -13.09
CA VAL A 22 -5.87 12.99 -12.31
C VAL A 22 -5.45 11.54 -12.08
N LEU A 23 -4.15 11.26 -12.21
CA LEU A 23 -3.59 9.95 -11.86
C LEU A 23 -3.57 9.78 -10.34
N SER A 24 -4.02 8.61 -9.86
CA SER A 24 -4.07 8.31 -8.41
C SER A 24 -2.78 8.64 -7.66
N PRO A 25 -1.58 8.21 -8.11
CA PRO A 25 -0.35 8.50 -7.37
C PRO A 25 -0.02 10.00 -7.31
N LEU A 26 -0.48 10.82 -8.28
CA LEU A 26 -0.30 12.27 -8.22
C LEU A 26 -1.27 12.93 -7.23
N ALA A 27 -2.49 12.41 -7.13
CA ALA A 27 -3.45 12.87 -6.12
C ALA A 27 -2.94 12.53 -4.71
N ALA A 28 -2.46 11.29 -4.50
CA ALA A 28 -1.86 10.85 -3.25
C ALA A 28 -0.62 11.67 -2.87
N ALA A 29 0.25 11.98 -3.84
CA ALA A 29 1.41 12.84 -3.63
C ALA A 29 1.01 14.23 -3.12
N ARG A 30 0.00 14.83 -3.74
CA ARG A 30 -0.50 16.15 -3.31
C ARG A 30 -1.07 16.14 -1.90
N ALA A 31 -1.65 15.01 -1.47
CA ALA A 31 -2.25 14.87 -0.16
C ALA A 31 -1.23 14.55 0.95
N CYS A 32 -0.14 13.84 0.63
CA CYS A 32 0.75 13.19 1.59
C CYS A 32 2.16 13.75 1.66
N LEU A 33 2.62 14.49 0.63
CA LEU A 33 3.98 15.01 0.55
C LEU A 33 4.02 16.50 0.86
N SER A 34 5.10 16.94 1.49
CA SER A 34 5.42 18.35 1.69
C SER A 34 6.19 18.92 0.49
N ASP A 35 6.15 20.25 0.34
CA ASP A 35 6.91 20.93 -0.70
C ASP A 35 8.43 20.68 -0.55
N ASP A 36 8.95 20.64 0.68
CA ASP A 36 10.36 20.35 0.95
C ASP A 36 10.77 18.93 0.50
N GLU A 37 9.90 17.92 0.70
CA GLU A 37 10.15 16.56 0.22
C GLU A 37 10.16 16.49 -1.31
N LEU A 38 9.22 17.19 -1.97
CA LEU A 38 9.15 17.27 -3.42
C LEU A 38 10.41 17.92 -4.01
N ASP A 39 10.90 19.00 -3.40
CA ASP A 39 12.11 19.70 -3.83
C ASP A 39 13.38 18.87 -3.59
N MET A 40 13.46 18.19 -2.44
CA MET A 40 14.61 17.36 -2.07
C MET A 40 14.73 16.09 -2.91
N GLY A 41 13.60 15.59 -3.40
CA GLY A 41 13.47 14.31 -4.10
C GLY A 41 12.95 13.20 -3.20
N VAL A 42 11.76 12.69 -3.50
CA VAL A 42 11.02 11.70 -2.70
C VAL A 42 10.33 10.67 -3.59
N GLY A 43 10.23 9.43 -3.11
CA GLY A 43 9.38 8.41 -3.71
C GLY A 43 8.08 8.24 -2.92
N LEU A 44 6.94 8.27 -3.57
CA LEU A 44 5.65 7.89 -2.97
C LEU A 44 5.26 6.50 -3.45
N ILE A 45 4.82 5.66 -2.53
CA ILE A 45 4.31 4.31 -2.81
C ILE A 45 2.91 4.21 -2.22
N ASP A 46 1.89 4.18 -3.09
CA ASP A 46 0.48 3.99 -2.71
C ASP A 46 0.13 2.50 -2.81
N ILE A 47 -0.01 1.83 -1.65
CA ILE A 47 -0.23 0.38 -1.57
C ILE A 47 -1.72 0.11 -1.34
N GLY A 48 -2.39 -0.20 -2.44
CA GLY A 48 -3.78 -0.61 -2.46
C GLY A 48 -4.00 -2.10 -2.18
N GLY A 49 -5.21 -2.57 -2.50
CA GLY A 49 -5.55 -3.99 -2.37
C GLY A 49 -4.87 -4.87 -3.41
N GLY A 50 -4.81 -4.46 -4.67
CA GLY A 50 -4.30 -5.27 -5.78
C GLY A 50 -2.98 -4.80 -6.38
N THR A 51 -2.63 -3.53 -6.21
CA THR A 51 -1.44 -2.89 -6.79
C THR A 51 -0.75 -1.99 -5.78
N ALA A 52 0.53 -1.73 -6.05
CA ALA A 52 1.26 -0.61 -5.47
C ALA A 52 1.67 0.34 -6.62
N ASP A 53 1.20 1.56 -6.56
CA ASP A 53 1.49 2.62 -7.51
C ASP A 53 2.63 3.49 -6.96
N VAL A 54 3.68 3.67 -7.76
CA VAL A 54 4.90 4.37 -7.34
C VAL A 54 5.14 5.57 -8.21
N VAL A 55 5.46 6.70 -7.61
CA VAL A 55 5.89 7.91 -8.29
C VAL A 55 7.09 8.52 -7.56
N CYS A 56 8.12 8.90 -8.31
CA CYS A 56 9.30 9.57 -7.77
C CYS A 56 9.36 11.01 -8.27
N PHE A 57 9.71 11.89 -7.36
CA PHE A 57 9.88 13.33 -7.62
C PHE A 57 11.34 13.74 -7.40
N GLU A 58 11.79 14.74 -8.16
CA GLU A 58 13.03 15.47 -7.98
C GLU A 58 12.81 16.92 -8.43
N GLU A 59 13.21 17.88 -7.60
CA GLU A 59 13.01 19.31 -7.86
C GLU A 59 11.54 19.67 -8.22
N GLY A 60 10.59 19.02 -7.52
CA GLY A 60 9.15 19.21 -7.73
C GLY A 60 8.57 18.56 -9.00
N ALA A 61 9.40 17.92 -9.82
CA ALA A 61 8.98 17.26 -11.06
C ALA A 61 8.93 15.74 -10.92
N VAL A 62 7.98 15.09 -11.60
CA VAL A 62 7.93 13.62 -11.70
C VAL A 62 9.08 13.12 -12.57
N VAL A 63 9.95 12.29 -12.02
CA VAL A 63 11.11 11.73 -12.74
C VAL A 63 10.97 10.25 -13.07
N ASP A 64 10.16 9.52 -12.30
CA ASP A 64 9.91 8.09 -12.56
C ASP A 64 8.56 7.64 -12.02
N THR A 65 8.00 6.59 -12.63
CA THR A 65 6.76 5.96 -12.18
C THR A 65 6.79 4.48 -12.48
N CYS A 66 6.31 3.65 -11.56
CA CYS A 66 6.06 2.25 -11.85
C CYS A 66 4.79 1.75 -11.14
N VAL A 67 4.24 0.66 -11.64
CA VAL A 67 3.11 -0.03 -11.02
C VAL A 67 3.51 -1.47 -10.75
N VAL A 68 3.39 -1.89 -9.50
CA VAL A 68 3.66 -3.25 -9.08
C VAL A 68 2.32 -3.97 -8.87
N PRO A 69 2.07 -5.14 -9.51
CA PRO A 69 0.81 -5.85 -9.40
C PRO A 69 0.72 -6.71 -8.12
N VAL A 70 1.14 -6.12 -6.99
CA VAL A 70 1.10 -6.72 -5.66
C VAL A 70 0.57 -5.69 -4.67
N GLY A 71 -0.35 -6.11 -3.80
CA GLY A 71 -0.94 -5.29 -2.74
C GLY A 71 -1.47 -6.16 -1.60
N GLY A 72 -2.36 -5.60 -0.77
CA GLY A 72 -2.87 -6.28 0.42
C GLY A 72 -3.64 -7.58 0.17
N GLN A 73 -4.23 -7.75 -1.01
CA GLN A 73 -4.97 -8.97 -1.37
C GLN A 73 -4.04 -10.17 -1.56
N GLN A 74 -2.81 -9.95 -2.04
CA GLN A 74 -1.83 -11.02 -2.18
C GLN A 74 -1.41 -11.53 -0.79
N VAL A 75 -1.22 -10.64 0.19
CA VAL A 75 -1.00 -11.02 1.60
C VAL A 75 -2.15 -11.88 2.12
N THR A 76 -3.40 -11.45 1.89
CA THR A 76 -4.59 -12.23 2.27
C THR A 76 -4.62 -13.61 1.63
N GLY A 77 -4.27 -13.68 0.34
CA GLY A 77 -4.18 -14.93 -0.41
C GLY A 77 -3.15 -15.90 0.19
N ASP A 78 -1.96 -15.41 0.52
CA ASP A 78 -0.91 -16.23 1.13
C ASP A 78 -1.31 -16.75 2.50
N LEU A 79 -1.89 -15.89 3.35
CA LEU A 79 -2.43 -16.32 4.64
C LEU A 79 -3.51 -17.39 4.48
N ALA A 80 -4.42 -17.21 3.50
CA ALA A 80 -5.48 -18.19 3.24
C ALA A 80 -4.91 -19.56 2.84
N VAL A 81 -3.89 -19.59 1.99
CA VAL A 81 -3.24 -20.81 1.49
C VAL A 81 -2.38 -21.45 2.57
N CYS A 82 -1.45 -20.70 3.16
CA CYS A 82 -0.49 -21.22 4.13
C CYS A 82 -1.19 -21.73 5.41
N LEU A 83 -2.16 -20.95 5.90
CA LEU A 83 -2.93 -21.32 7.10
C LEU A 83 -4.16 -22.19 6.77
N ARG A 84 -4.39 -22.54 5.51
CA ARG A 84 -5.54 -23.36 5.06
C ARG A 84 -6.87 -22.89 5.63
N THR A 85 -7.09 -21.59 5.54
CA THR A 85 -8.29 -20.91 6.05
C THR A 85 -9.10 -20.28 4.92
N THR A 86 -10.27 -19.71 5.24
CA THR A 86 -11.06 -18.99 4.26
C THR A 86 -10.48 -17.61 3.99
N TRP A 87 -10.74 -17.05 2.80
CA TRP A 87 -10.32 -15.69 2.45
C TRP A 87 -10.75 -14.65 3.50
N ASN A 88 -12.02 -14.70 3.90
CA ASN A 88 -12.55 -13.73 4.88
C ASN A 88 -11.83 -13.83 6.24
N HIS A 89 -11.51 -15.06 6.67
CA HIS A 89 -10.78 -15.24 7.92
C HIS A 89 -9.32 -14.79 7.81
N ALA A 90 -8.67 -15.07 6.67
CA ALA A 90 -7.33 -14.58 6.38
C ALA A 90 -7.27 -13.04 6.37
N GLU A 91 -8.28 -12.37 5.79
CA GLU A 91 -8.39 -10.91 5.82
C GLU A 91 -8.53 -10.37 7.24
N THR A 92 -9.38 -11.02 8.05
CA THR A 92 -9.52 -10.66 9.47
C THR A 92 -8.20 -10.84 10.22
N LEU A 93 -7.50 -11.96 10.00
CA LEU A 93 -6.19 -12.20 10.61
C LEU A 93 -5.18 -11.12 10.19
N LYS A 94 -5.09 -10.81 8.91
CA LYS A 94 -4.20 -9.77 8.39
C LYS A 94 -4.41 -8.42 9.09
N CYS A 95 -5.67 -8.03 9.31
CA CYS A 95 -6.00 -6.75 9.95
C CYS A 95 -5.80 -6.74 11.48
N GLN A 96 -5.76 -7.90 12.12
CA GLN A 96 -5.82 -8.01 13.57
C GLN A 96 -4.59 -8.63 14.23
N PHE A 97 -3.75 -9.39 13.50
CA PHE A 97 -2.65 -10.15 14.12
C PHE A 97 -1.65 -9.27 14.86
N ALA A 98 -1.40 -8.08 14.35
CA ALA A 98 -0.47 -7.11 14.93
C ALA A 98 -1.03 -6.42 16.20
N LEU A 99 -2.36 -6.39 16.35
CA LEU A 99 -3.04 -5.81 17.50
C LEU A 99 -3.33 -6.83 18.60
N SER A 100 -2.98 -8.11 18.37
CA SER A 100 -3.27 -9.18 19.31
C SER A 100 -2.20 -9.25 20.40
N GLU A 101 -2.62 -9.08 21.65
CA GLU A 101 -1.79 -9.34 22.83
C GLU A 101 -1.75 -10.85 23.19
N ASP A 102 -2.49 -11.69 22.45
CA ASP A 102 -2.56 -13.11 22.68
C ASP A 102 -1.30 -13.84 22.17
N ASP A 103 -0.80 -14.78 22.93
CA ASP A 103 0.33 -15.65 22.55
C ASP A 103 0.02 -16.54 21.32
N ALA A 104 -1.25 -16.69 20.95
CA ALA A 104 -1.66 -17.47 19.79
C ALA A 104 -3.04 -17.08 19.27
N LEU A 105 -3.12 -16.95 17.95
CA LEU A 105 -4.31 -16.65 17.21
C LEU A 105 -5.12 -17.91 16.89
N GLN A 106 -6.45 -17.83 17.00
CA GLN A 106 -7.35 -18.90 16.60
C GLN A 106 -7.57 -18.87 15.09
N VAL A 107 -7.10 -19.89 14.38
CA VAL A 107 -7.27 -20.00 12.93
C VAL A 107 -8.32 -21.05 12.59
N ALA A 108 -9.45 -20.59 12.05
CA ALA A 108 -10.49 -21.46 11.53
C ALA A 108 -10.00 -22.15 10.25
N ARG A 109 -9.97 -23.49 10.24
CA ARG A 109 -9.50 -24.28 9.10
C ARG A 109 -10.66 -24.63 8.16
N VAL A 110 -10.35 -24.70 6.85
CA VAL A 110 -11.32 -25.18 5.84
C VAL A 110 -11.52 -26.71 5.92
N ALA A 111 -12.55 -27.21 5.23
CA ALA A 111 -12.86 -28.64 5.09
C ALA A 111 -13.17 -29.36 6.42
N GLY A 112 -13.85 -28.70 7.37
CA GLY A 112 -14.32 -29.32 8.61
C GLY A 112 -13.20 -29.71 9.58
N ARG A 113 -11.99 -29.21 9.40
CA ARG A 113 -10.87 -29.41 10.35
C ARG A 113 -11.09 -28.56 11.60
N SER A 114 -10.59 -29.06 12.73
CA SER A 114 -10.61 -28.30 13.97
C SER A 114 -9.81 -27.02 13.84
N PRO A 115 -10.26 -25.93 14.49
CA PRO A 115 -9.46 -24.71 14.60
C PRO A 115 -8.09 -24.99 15.19
N GLU A 116 -7.08 -24.28 14.74
CA GLU A 116 -5.71 -24.42 15.21
C GLU A 116 -5.23 -23.12 15.83
N ARG A 117 -4.36 -23.23 16.83
CA ARG A 117 -3.69 -22.06 17.42
C ARG A 117 -2.38 -21.83 16.70
N VAL A 118 -2.21 -20.63 16.15
CA VAL A 118 -1.04 -20.21 15.38
C VAL A 118 -0.38 -19.05 16.10
N ALA A 119 0.94 -19.08 16.23
CA ALA A 119 1.66 -17.97 16.85
C ALA A 119 1.62 -16.72 15.93
N PRO A 120 1.49 -15.50 16.49
CA PRO A 120 1.58 -14.28 15.69
C PRO A 120 2.85 -14.19 14.82
N ALA A 121 3.97 -14.70 15.31
CA ALA A 121 5.23 -14.77 14.57
C ALA A 121 5.12 -15.58 13.27
N GLU A 122 4.38 -16.71 13.29
CA GLU A 122 4.14 -17.53 12.09
C GLU A 122 3.29 -16.79 11.05
N VAL A 123 2.29 -16.02 11.50
CA VAL A 123 1.50 -15.15 10.63
C VAL A 123 2.38 -14.06 10.04
N TRP A 124 3.26 -13.47 10.86
CA TRP A 124 4.19 -12.43 10.44
C TRP A 124 5.18 -12.94 9.38
N GLU A 125 5.76 -14.11 9.52
CA GLU A 125 6.66 -14.70 8.53
C GLU A 125 6.02 -14.77 7.13
N ILE A 126 4.73 -15.12 7.04
CA ILE A 126 3.99 -15.15 5.78
C ILE A 126 3.81 -13.75 5.22
N VAL A 127 3.43 -12.79 6.07
CA VAL A 127 3.23 -11.40 5.68
C VAL A 127 4.55 -10.78 5.21
N GLU A 128 5.61 -10.92 6.00
CA GLU A 128 6.92 -10.35 5.70
C GLU A 128 7.48 -10.86 4.37
N ALA A 129 7.34 -12.14 4.07
CA ALA A 129 7.78 -12.71 2.80
C ALA A 129 7.10 -12.04 1.59
N ARG A 130 5.81 -11.71 1.71
CA ARG A 130 5.08 -10.99 0.66
C ARG A 130 5.49 -9.53 0.57
N LEU A 131 5.75 -8.88 1.69
CA LEU A 131 6.24 -7.49 1.71
C LEU A 131 7.65 -7.39 1.11
N ASP A 132 8.53 -8.35 1.37
CA ASP A 132 9.85 -8.43 0.76
C ASP A 132 9.76 -8.52 -0.77
N GLU A 133 8.85 -9.34 -1.28
CA GLU A 133 8.60 -9.41 -2.72
C GLU A 133 8.05 -8.09 -3.27
N LEU A 134 7.06 -7.48 -2.61
CA LEU A 134 6.48 -6.21 -3.04
C LEU A 134 7.56 -5.13 -3.17
N PHE A 135 8.32 -4.88 -2.10
CA PHE A 135 9.35 -3.85 -2.12
C PHE A 135 10.56 -4.23 -3.00
N GLY A 136 10.83 -5.53 -3.15
CA GLY A 136 11.80 -6.03 -4.13
C GLY A 136 11.41 -5.69 -5.57
N LEU A 137 10.12 -5.84 -5.91
CA LEU A 137 9.58 -5.44 -7.21
C LEU A 137 9.58 -3.92 -7.41
N VAL A 138 9.27 -3.14 -6.37
CA VAL A 138 9.41 -1.67 -6.40
C VAL A 138 10.86 -1.28 -6.68
N ARG A 139 11.82 -1.86 -5.96
CA ARG A 139 13.24 -1.62 -6.15
C ARG A 139 13.70 -1.94 -7.58
N GLN A 140 13.21 -3.03 -8.13
CA GLN A 140 13.48 -3.41 -9.52
C GLN A 140 12.82 -2.46 -10.51
N GLY A 141 11.54 -2.10 -10.28
CA GLY A 141 10.77 -1.22 -11.16
C GLY A 141 11.35 0.20 -11.27
N LEU A 142 11.95 0.70 -10.19
CA LEU A 142 12.64 1.99 -10.13
C LEU A 142 14.13 1.91 -10.49
N ASP A 143 14.65 0.70 -10.77
CA ASP A 143 16.07 0.47 -11.07
C ASP A 143 17.03 1.04 -10.00
N LEU A 144 16.66 0.87 -8.72
CA LEU A 144 17.44 1.39 -7.57
C LEU A 144 18.80 0.68 -7.39
N GLN A 145 19.16 -0.26 -8.24
CA GLN A 145 20.49 -0.86 -8.27
C GLN A 145 21.48 0.04 -9.03
N GLU A 146 21.01 0.74 -10.05
CA GLU A 146 21.82 1.64 -10.88
C GLU A 146 21.56 3.11 -10.56
N ARG A 147 20.36 3.46 -10.07
CA ARG A 147 19.97 4.82 -9.70
C ARG A 147 20.14 5.07 -8.20
N GLN A 148 20.32 6.33 -7.84
CA GLN A 148 20.35 6.74 -6.44
C GLN A 148 18.93 6.71 -5.86
N THR A 149 18.81 6.29 -4.61
CA THR A 149 17.57 6.41 -3.85
C THR A 149 17.19 7.88 -3.67
N PRO A 150 15.89 8.22 -3.66
CA PRO A 150 15.45 9.59 -3.39
C PRO A 150 16.04 10.12 -2.07
N ARG A 151 16.49 11.36 -2.06
CA ARG A 151 17.20 11.94 -0.89
C ARG A 151 16.32 12.07 0.35
N ALA A 152 15.04 12.38 0.18
CA ALA A 152 14.04 12.38 1.25
C ALA A 152 13.52 10.98 1.59
N GLY A 153 13.97 9.93 0.87
CA GLY A 153 13.52 8.56 1.07
C GLY A 153 12.18 8.26 0.44
N PHE A 154 11.41 7.37 1.07
CA PHE A 154 10.11 6.95 0.58
C PHE A 154 8.98 7.29 1.55
N VAL A 155 7.83 7.61 1.00
CA VAL A 155 6.57 7.81 1.73
C VAL A 155 5.59 6.74 1.29
N LEU A 156 5.05 5.99 2.26
CA LEU A 156 4.05 4.95 2.03
C LEU A 156 2.67 5.51 2.35
N THR A 157 1.69 5.17 1.54
CA THR A 157 0.28 5.50 1.75
C THR A 157 -0.62 4.39 1.19
N GLY A 158 -1.93 4.55 1.30
CA GLY A 158 -2.90 3.52 0.90
C GLY A 158 -3.30 2.60 2.04
N GLY A 159 -4.43 1.91 1.88
CA GLY A 159 -5.04 1.11 2.94
C GLY A 159 -4.17 -0.02 3.48
N SER A 160 -3.30 -0.58 2.66
CA SER A 160 -2.40 -1.67 3.08
C SER A 160 -1.25 -1.20 3.97
N CYS A 161 -0.96 0.11 4.02
CA CYS A 161 0.09 0.66 4.89
C CYS A 161 -0.23 0.60 6.38
N GLN A 162 -1.46 0.26 6.74
CA GLN A 162 -1.87 0.03 8.14
C GLN A 162 -1.31 -1.26 8.74
N LEU A 163 -0.67 -2.11 7.92
CA LEU A 163 0.04 -3.28 8.44
C LEU A 163 1.23 -2.81 9.29
N GLU A 164 1.32 -3.35 10.50
CA GLU A 164 2.45 -3.08 11.39
C GLU A 164 3.77 -3.46 10.72
N GLN A 165 4.84 -2.75 11.07
CA GLN A 165 6.19 -2.96 10.53
C GLN A 165 6.34 -2.73 9.00
N MET A 166 5.29 -2.30 8.29
CA MET A 166 5.36 -2.01 6.85
C MET A 166 6.53 -1.09 6.50
N ALA A 167 6.69 0.02 7.23
CA ALA A 167 7.78 0.96 7.01
C ALA A 167 9.16 0.33 7.27
N THR A 168 9.28 -0.51 8.30
CA THR A 168 10.54 -1.19 8.64
C THR A 168 11.00 -2.14 7.55
N VAL A 169 10.06 -2.91 6.98
CA VAL A 169 10.37 -3.80 5.85
C VAL A 169 10.75 -2.99 4.62
N ALA A 170 9.99 -1.92 4.33
CA ALA A 170 10.31 -1.02 3.23
C ALA A 170 11.71 -0.42 3.35
N GLU A 171 12.08 0.14 4.51
CA GLU A 171 13.43 0.68 4.76
C GLU A 171 14.52 -0.35 4.51
N ARG A 172 14.33 -1.56 5.01
CA ARG A 172 15.29 -2.66 4.84
C ARG A 172 15.50 -3.03 3.38
N VAL A 173 14.40 -3.16 2.61
CA VAL A 173 14.45 -3.63 1.21
C VAL A 173 14.85 -2.52 0.24
N LEU A 174 14.29 -1.32 0.42
CA LEU A 174 14.57 -0.17 -0.45
C LEU A 174 15.93 0.49 -0.15
N GLY A 175 16.43 0.33 1.08
CA GLY A 175 17.71 0.89 1.51
C GLY A 175 17.67 2.42 1.72
N ALA A 176 16.50 2.97 2.05
CA ALA A 176 16.28 4.38 2.29
C ALA A 176 15.25 4.59 3.41
N SER A 177 15.31 5.72 4.10
CA SER A 177 14.33 6.05 5.15
C SER A 177 12.91 6.02 4.59
N THR A 178 11.98 5.52 5.38
CA THR A 178 10.60 5.34 4.95
C THR A 178 9.64 5.74 6.06
N ARG A 179 8.62 6.53 5.72
CA ARG A 179 7.55 6.89 6.64
C ARG A 179 6.18 6.54 6.05
N ILE A 180 5.20 6.34 6.92
CA ILE A 180 3.80 6.24 6.50
C ILE A 180 3.19 7.63 6.57
N ALA A 181 2.40 7.98 5.58
CA ALA A 181 1.65 9.23 5.52
C ALA A 181 0.16 8.99 5.34
N SER A 182 -0.60 9.85 5.98
CA SER A 182 -2.03 10.04 5.75
C SER A 182 -2.24 11.39 5.06
N PRO A 183 -3.39 11.61 4.41
CA PRO A 183 -3.73 12.91 3.84
C PRO A 183 -3.61 14.00 4.89
N SER A 184 -2.98 15.12 4.55
CA SER A 184 -2.95 16.30 5.41
C SER A 184 -4.38 16.83 5.60
N ALA A 185 -4.73 17.19 6.83
CA ALA A 185 -6.05 17.75 7.14
C ALA A 185 -6.30 19.01 6.30
N HIS A 186 -7.29 18.95 5.40
CA HIS A 186 -7.80 20.12 4.71
C HIS A 186 -8.94 20.72 5.53
N GLU A 187 -9.03 22.05 5.57
CA GLU A 187 -10.11 22.75 6.28
C GLU A 187 -11.48 22.25 5.81
N GLY A 188 -12.31 21.79 6.76
CA GLY A 188 -13.68 21.33 6.51
C GLY A 188 -13.85 19.84 6.25
N VAL A 189 -12.78 19.06 6.19
CA VAL A 189 -12.84 17.59 6.05
C VAL A 189 -12.49 16.97 7.39
N GLY A 190 -13.46 16.28 7.99
CA GLY A 190 -13.30 15.71 9.34
C GLY A 190 -12.24 14.62 9.42
N ASP A 191 -11.91 14.20 10.65
CA ASP A 191 -10.91 13.19 11.03
C ASP A 191 -10.99 11.85 10.25
N VAL A 192 -12.14 11.58 9.62
CA VAL A 192 -12.38 10.35 8.85
C VAL A 192 -11.44 10.24 7.65
N LEU A 193 -11.07 11.35 7.01
CA LEU A 193 -10.17 11.35 5.84
C LEU A 193 -8.68 11.42 6.21
N ALA A 194 -8.34 11.48 7.50
CA ALA A 194 -6.97 11.49 7.99
C ALA A 194 -6.33 10.08 8.06
N GLN A 195 -6.85 9.13 7.30
CA GLN A 195 -6.32 7.76 7.23
C GLN A 195 -5.59 7.56 5.90
N PRO A 196 -4.53 6.70 5.85
CA PRO A 196 -3.75 6.46 4.62
C PRO A 196 -4.58 5.97 3.44
N GLU A 197 -5.67 5.26 3.69
CA GLU A 197 -6.59 4.72 2.67
C GLU A 197 -7.32 5.79 1.85
N TRP A 198 -7.37 7.04 2.33
CA TRP A 198 -8.05 8.15 1.66
C TRP A 198 -7.11 9.06 0.87
N SER A 199 -5.84 8.69 0.72
CA SER A 199 -4.82 9.52 0.07
C SER A 199 -5.14 9.91 -1.38
N THR A 200 -6.00 9.15 -2.06
CA THR A 200 -6.40 9.37 -3.45
C THR A 200 -7.84 9.86 -3.61
N ALA A 201 -8.57 10.09 -2.49
CA ALA A 201 -9.98 10.48 -2.50
C ALA A 201 -10.21 12.00 -2.72
#